data_3044dcc8bfbed1878979a6898340dcb8
#
_entry.id   3044dcc8bfbed1878979a6898340dcb8
#
_cell.length_a   1.000
_cell.length_b   1.000
_cell.length_c   1.000
_cell.angle_alpha   90.00
_cell.angle_beta   90.00
_cell.angle_gamma   90.00
#
_symmetry.space_group_name_H-M   'P 1'
#
loop_
_entity.id
_entity.type
_entity.pdbx_description
1 polymer ?
#
loop_
_entity_poly.entity_id
_entity_poly.type
_entity_poly.pdbx_seq_one_letter_code
_entity_poly.pdbx_strand_id
1 'polypeptide(L)'
;MTVQDILDLVRFKFANVALAENNDAIIKIIYLGVSELYRKFNLSIKSETIRVTPDLALYELRNKDVALFLSLYDRTGKELKQSDVINSVEWDYKIVNYRSFILNKPENGLLYALYKASPIVLKDSKDEIDIPDAMIDALLCYIGYMIHSTVTSYTSINGRSGTSESDLYYQKFLTLCNDLEMQGFKIPLNSESLSVIVKGYI
;
A
#
# COMPACT_ATOMS: atom_id res chain seq x y z
N MET A 1 0.70 15.20 8.03
CA MET A 1 -0.24 16.05 7.26
C MET A 1 -1.64 15.52 7.46
N THR A 2 -2.63 16.38 7.60
CA THR A 2 -4.03 15.97 7.81
C THR A 2 -4.80 15.91 6.50
N VAL A 3 -5.94 15.22 6.51
CA VAL A 3 -6.89 15.23 5.38
C VAL A 3 -7.38 16.65 5.09
N GLN A 4 -7.53 17.50 6.15
CA GLN A 4 -7.93 18.90 5.98
C GLN A 4 -6.92 19.68 5.12
N ASP A 5 -5.63 19.47 5.33
CA ASP A 5 -4.59 20.13 4.53
C ASP A 5 -4.71 19.79 3.03
N ILE A 6 -5.01 18.52 2.73
CA ILE A 6 -5.25 18.10 1.34
C ILE A 6 -6.56 18.67 0.79
N LEU A 7 -7.63 18.70 1.59
CA LEU A 7 -8.89 19.29 1.16
C LEU A 7 -8.70 20.77 0.75
N ASP A 8 -7.93 21.53 1.50
CA ASP A 8 -7.67 22.93 1.22
C ASP A 8 -6.84 23.10 -0.07
N LEU A 9 -5.84 22.22 -0.29
CA LEU A 9 -5.09 22.18 -1.55
C LEU A 9 -5.97 21.80 -2.74
N VAL A 10 -6.88 20.84 -2.58
CA VAL A 10 -7.83 20.41 -3.62
C VAL A 10 -8.77 21.57 -3.98
N ARG A 11 -9.36 22.24 -3.00
CA ARG A 11 -10.22 23.40 -3.22
C ARG A 11 -9.50 24.54 -3.96
N PHE A 12 -8.26 24.83 -3.55
CA PHE A 12 -7.45 25.84 -4.21
C PHE A 12 -7.15 25.47 -5.68
N LYS A 13 -6.74 24.20 -5.91
CA LYS A 13 -6.31 23.73 -7.23
C LYS A 13 -7.48 23.49 -8.21
N PHE A 14 -8.64 23.09 -7.69
CA PHE A 14 -9.83 22.69 -8.46
C PHE A 14 -11.07 23.54 -8.16
N ALA A 15 -10.87 24.83 -7.86
CA ALA A 15 -11.93 25.75 -7.40
C ALA A 15 -13.16 25.85 -8.33
N ASN A 16 -12.99 25.53 -9.63
CA ASN A 16 -14.07 25.59 -10.61
C ASN A 16 -14.85 24.28 -10.78
N VAL A 17 -14.55 23.26 -9.97
CA VAL A 17 -15.19 21.94 -10.08
C VAL A 17 -16.09 21.73 -8.87
N ALA A 18 -17.41 21.62 -9.07
CA ALA A 18 -18.39 21.47 -8.00
C ALA A 18 -18.12 20.26 -7.08
N LEU A 19 -17.53 19.19 -7.61
CA LEU A 19 -17.16 18.00 -6.82
C LEU A 19 -16.10 18.35 -5.76
N ALA A 20 -15.21 19.31 -6.01
CA ALA A 20 -14.18 19.74 -5.06
C ALA A 20 -14.75 20.35 -3.76
N GLU A 21 -16.01 20.77 -3.76
CA GLU A 21 -16.71 21.29 -2.60
C GLU A 21 -17.33 20.18 -1.73
N ASN A 22 -17.47 18.96 -2.27
CA ASN A 22 -18.03 17.81 -1.54
C ASN A 22 -16.94 17.09 -0.75
N ASN A 23 -16.79 17.45 0.52
CA ASN A 23 -15.77 16.88 1.40
C ASN A 23 -15.82 15.35 1.49
N ASP A 24 -16.99 14.74 1.65
CA ASP A 24 -17.10 13.29 1.80
C ASP A 24 -16.67 12.55 0.55
N ALA A 25 -16.98 13.10 -0.62
CA ALA A 25 -16.52 12.53 -1.88
C ALA A 25 -15.00 12.67 -2.04
N ILE A 26 -14.45 13.86 -1.70
CA ILE A 26 -13.00 14.09 -1.80
C ILE A 26 -12.23 13.25 -0.79
N ILE A 27 -12.69 13.07 0.45
CA ILE A 27 -12.04 12.20 1.45
C ILE A 27 -11.92 10.76 0.90
N LYS A 28 -12.96 10.24 0.24
CA LYS A 28 -12.91 8.92 -0.41
C LYS A 28 -11.88 8.89 -1.55
N ILE A 29 -11.81 9.94 -2.35
CA ILE A 29 -10.84 10.06 -3.45
C ILE A 29 -9.41 10.16 -2.89
N ILE A 30 -9.20 10.92 -1.80
CA ILE A 30 -7.91 10.99 -1.10
C ILE A 30 -7.51 9.59 -0.64
N TYR A 31 -8.41 8.85 0.02
CA TYR A 31 -8.13 7.49 0.48
C TYR A 31 -7.75 6.55 -0.68
N LEU A 32 -8.44 6.64 -1.82
CA LEU A 32 -8.09 5.87 -3.02
C LEU A 32 -6.71 6.24 -3.54
N GLY A 33 -6.37 7.52 -3.59
CA GLY A 33 -5.06 8.00 -4.01
C GLY A 33 -3.94 7.54 -3.08
N VAL A 34 -4.14 7.64 -1.78
CA VAL A 34 -3.19 7.11 -0.77
C VAL A 34 -3.04 5.60 -0.94
N SER A 35 -4.13 4.86 -1.13
CA SER A 35 -4.09 3.41 -1.36
C SER A 35 -3.31 3.04 -2.62
N GLU A 36 -3.44 3.84 -3.69
CA GLU A 36 -2.67 3.64 -4.93
C GLU A 36 -1.17 3.90 -4.73
N LEU A 37 -0.80 4.93 -3.95
CA LEU A 37 0.59 5.17 -3.57
C LEU A 37 1.15 4.04 -2.72
N TYR A 38 0.39 3.55 -1.73
CA TYR A 38 0.79 2.38 -0.93
C TYR A 38 0.95 1.12 -1.79
N ARG A 39 0.14 0.96 -2.84
CA ARG A 39 0.25 -0.15 -3.79
C ARG A 39 1.52 -0.05 -4.63
N LYS A 40 1.85 1.15 -5.13
CA LYS A 40 3.03 1.40 -5.97
C LYS A 40 4.33 1.37 -5.18
N PHE A 41 4.34 1.98 -3.99
CA PHE A 41 5.51 2.14 -3.14
C PHE A 41 5.38 1.27 -1.89
N ASN A 42 6.50 0.81 -1.37
CA ASN A 42 6.51 -0.02 -0.16
C ASN A 42 6.47 0.87 1.11
N LEU A 43 5.40 1.67 1.26
CA LEU A 43 5.32 2.71 2.30
C LEU A 43 5.10 2.16 3.71
N SER A 44 4.51 1.00 3.85
CA SER A 44 4.23 0.43 5.16
C SER A 44 4.55 -1.06 5.20
N ILE A 45 5.79 -1.38 5.58
CA ILE A 45 6.20 -2.75 5.88
C ILE A 45 6.19 -2.90 7.40
N LYS A 46 5.44 -3.89 7.87
CA LYS A 46 5.31 -4.21 9.29
C LYS A 46 5.73 -5.65 9.55
N SER A 47 6.07 -5.93 10.80
CA SER A 47 6.33 -7.28 11.26
C SER A 47 5.35 -7.70 12.35
N GLU A 48 5.03 -8.99 12.38
CA GLU A 48 4.26 -9.62 13.44
C GLU A 48 5.00 -10.84 13.97
N THR A 49 5.10 -10.92 15.30
CA THR A 49 5.71 -12.09 15.96
C THR A 49 4.67 -13.20 16.09
N ILE A 50 5.00 -14.38 15.59
CA ILE A 50 4.14 -15.56 15.62
C ILE A 50 4.78 -16.62 16.49
N ARG A 51 4.03 -17.08 17.49
CA ARG A 51 4.43 -18.23 18.31
C ARG A 51 4.03 -19.51 17.58
N VAL A 52 5.03 -20.32 17.28
CA VAL A 52 4.86 -21.61 16.60
C VAL A 52 4.72 -22.71 17.64
N THR A 53 3.79 -23.65 17.39
CA THR A 53 3.59 -24.87 18.19
C THR A 53 3.56 -26.08 17.25
N PRO A 54 4.11 -27.24 17.63
CA PRO A 54 4.23 -28.41 16.75
C PRO A 54 2.89 -28.96 16.25
N ASP A 55 1.83 -28.76 17.05
CA ASP A 55 0.49 -29.31 16.76
C ASP A 55 -0.32 -28.47 15.78
N LEU A 56 0.18 -27.30 15.42
CA LEU A 56 -0.52 -26.36 14.53
C LEU A 56 0.29 -26.14 13.26
N ALA A 57 -0.28 -26.49 12.10
CA ALA A 57 0.36 -26.26 10.82
C ALA A 57 -0.06 -24.94 10.16
N LEU A 58 -1.32 -24.52 10.35
CA LEU A 58 -1.89 -23.31 9.75
C LEU A 58 -1.81 -22.13 10.73
N TYR A 59 -1.23 -21.04 10.26
CA TYR A 59 -1.10 -19.79 11.01
C TYR A 59 -1.76 -18.64 10.26
N GLU A 60 -2.35 -17.71 11.00
CA GLU A 60 -2.96 -16.50 10.48
C GLU A 60 -2.40 -15.28 11.21
N LEU A 61 -2.08 -14.22 10.44
CA LEU A 61 -1.70 -12.92 10.98
C LEU A 61 -2.88 -12.28 11.71
N ARG A 62 -2.65 -11.78 12.92
CA ARG A 62 -3.68 -11.18 13.79
C ARG A 62 -4.03 -9.77 13.35
N ASN A 63 -3.05 -9.06 12.79
CA ASN A 63 -3.24 -7.69 12.34
C ASN A 63 -4.24 -7.64 11.18
N LYS A 64 -5.18 -6.70 11.26
CA LYS A 64 -6.26 -6.55 10.28
C LYS A 64 -5.86 -5.73 9.05
N ASP A 65 -4.75 -5.00 9.16
CA ASP A 65 -4.22 -4.12 8.13
C ASP A 65 -3.30 -4.83 7.10
N VAL A 66 -3.23 -6.15 7.13
CA VAL A 66 -2.43 -6.93 6.18
C VAL A 66 -3.00 -6.79 4.78
N ALA A 67 -2.22 -6.19 3.87
CA ALA A 67 -2.54 -6.10 2.44
C ALA A 67 -1.88 -7.23 1.65
N LEU A 68 -0.63 -7.57 1.99
CA LEU A 68 0.15 -8.60 1.31
C LEU A 68 1.17 -9.20 2.28
N PHE A 69 1.13 -10.51 2.42
CA PHE A 69 2.17 -11.25 3.12
C PHE A 69 3.45 -11.29 2.26
N LEU A 70 4.60 -11.04 2.88
CA LEU A 70 5.88 -10.96 2.17
C LEU A 70 6.77 -12.18 2.44
N SER A 71 7.16 -12.39 3.69
CA SER A 71 8.12 -13.45 4.06
C SER A 71 8.06 -13.80 5.53
N LEU A 72 8.67 -14.95 5.88
CA LEU A 72 8.88 -15.41 7.25
C LEU A 72 10.36 -15.47 7.58
N TYR A 73 10.69 -15.08 8.80
CA TYR A 73 12.04 -15.17 9.36
C TYR A 73 12.03 -15.94 10.66
N ASP A 74 13.07 -16.69 10.89
CA ASP A 74 13.32 -17.32 12.19
C ASP A 74 13.87 -16.30 13.20
N ARG A 75 14.05 -16.74 14.45
CA ARG A 75 14.61 -15.90 15.53
C ARG A 75 16.05 -15.44 15.29
N THR A 76 16.76 -16.05 14.34
CA THR A 76 18.13 -15.67 13.97
C THR A 76 18.15 -14.63 12.85
N GLY A 77 16.98 -14.32 12.28
CA GLY A 77 16.82 -13.44 11.12
C GLY A 77 17.11 -14.14 9.79
N LYS A 78 17.12 -15.47 9.76
CA LYS A 78 17.21 -16.25 8.53
C LYS A 78 15.83 -16.37 7.92
N GLU A 79 15.70 -16.04 6.64
CA GLU A 79 14.47 -16.21 5.89
C GLU A 79 14.15 -17.68 5.66
N LEU A 80 12.89 -18.07 5.93
CA LEU A 80 12.36 -19.37 5.59
C LEU A 80 12.06 -19.42 4.11
N LYS A 81 12.24 -20.59 3.50
CA LYS A 81 11.98 -20.80 2.09
C LYS A 81 10.48 -20.94 1.85
N GLN A 82 9.95 -20.20 0.89
CA GLN A 82 8.59 -20.42 0.40
C GLN A 82 8.61 -21.61 -0.56
N SER A 83 7.71 -22.57 -0.35
CA SER A 83 7.58 -23.77 -1.18
C SER A 83 6.12 -24.04 -1.51
N ASP A 84 5.84 -24.43 -2.75
CA ASP A 84 4.51 -24.88 -3.15
C ASP A 84 4.25 -26.36 -2.76
N VAL A 85 5.29 -27.09 -2.42
CA VAL A 85 5.25 -28.51 -2.05
C VAL A 85 5.44 -28.67 -0.54
N ILE A 86 4.43 -29.17 0.16
CA ILE A 86 4.41 -29.33 1.62
C ILE A 86 5.33 -30.47 2.12
N ASN A 87 6.03 -31.20 1.26
CA ASN A 87 6.79 -32.40 1.61
C ASN A 87 8.32 -32.22 1.62
N SER A 88 8.82 -30.98 1.71
CA SER A 88 10.27 -30.76 1.74
C SER A 88 10.89 -31.18 3.09
N VAL A 89 12.18 -31.47 3.07
CA VAL A 89 12.96 -31.85 4.27
C VAL A 89 13.31 -30.63 5.12
N GLU A 90 13.24 -29.43 4.53
CA GLU A 90 13.61 -28.16 5.15
C GLU A 90 12.42 -27.47 5.82
N TRP A 91 12.70 -26.51 6.68
CA TRP A 91 11.71 -25.61 7.28
C TRP A 91 11.20 -24.65 6.20
N ASP A 92 10.09 -25.04 5.56
CA ASP A 92 9.46 -24.29 4.49
C ASP A 92 8.07 -23.83 4.92
N TYR A 93 7.57 -22.84 4.23
CA TYR A 93 6.19 -22.43 4.39
C TYR A 93 5.50 -22.28 3.03
N LYS A 94 4.18 -22.42 3.06
CA LYS A 94 3.31 -22.18 1.89
C LYS A 94 2.30 -21.09 2.23
N ILE A 95 2.21 -20.08 1.37
CA ILE A 95 1.17 -19.05 1.49
C ILE A 95 -0.17 -19.65 1.04
N VAL A 96 -1.18 -19.54 1.90
CA VAL A 96 -2.55 -19.98 1.61
C VAL A 96 -3.38 -18.83 1.09
N ASN A 97 -3.26 -17.66 1.71
CA ASN A 97 -3.87 -16.41 1.28
C ASN A 97 -3.05 -15.22 1.79
N TYR A 98 -3.54 -13.99 1.57
CA TYR A 98 -2.84 -12.74 1.92
C TYR A 98 -2.48 -12.56 3.40
N ARG A 99 -3.03 -13.36 4.32
CA ARG A 99 -2.76 -13.31 5.78
C ARG A 99 -2.49 -14.67 6.40
N SER A 100 -2.56 -15.78 5.67
CA SER A 100 -2.41 -17.13 6.24
C SER A 100 -1.37 -17.93 5.50
N PHE A 101 -0.62 -18.73 6.25
CA PHE A 101 0.40 -19.63 5.74
C PHE A 101 0.41 -20.95 6.49
N ILE A 102 0.91 -21.99 5.85
CA ILE A 102 1.14 -23.31 6.45
C ILE A 102 2.65 -23.48 6.60
N LEU A 103 3.06 -23.95 7.79
CA LEU A 103 4.43 -24.38 8.06
C LEU A 103 4.57 -25.87 7.81
N ASN A 104 5.65 -26.25 7.15
CA ASN A 104 6.08 -27.63 7.09
C ASN A 104 6.92 -27.96 8.34
N LYS A 105 6.53 -29.02 9.07
CA LYS A 105 7.19 -29.48 10.31
C LYS A 105 7.37 -28.35 11.33
N PRO A 106 6.27 -27.78 11.86
CA PRO A 106 6.38 -26.73 12.87
C PRO A 106 7.09 -27.23 14.12
N GLU A 107 8.08 -26.48 14.59
CA GLU A 107 8.77 -26.71 15.86
C GLU A 107 8.46 -25.55 16.81
N ASN A 108 8.53 -25.81 18.13
CA ASN A 108 8.32 -24.74 19.10
C ASN A 108 9.30 -23.59 18.89
N GLY A 109 8.78 -22.40 18.70
CA GLY A 109 9.63 -21.24 18.48
C GLY A 109 8.86 -19.95 18.19
N LEU A 110 9.63 -18.95 17.79
CA LEU A 110 9.11 -17.67 17.33
C LEU A 110 9.52 -17.46 15.88
N LEU A 111 8.57 -17.02 15.07
CA LEU A 111 8.78 -16.54 13.74
C LEU A 111 8.37 -15.07 13.64
N TYR A 112 9.00 -14.36 12.72
CA TYR A 112 8.67 -12.99 12.37
C TYR A 112 8.09 -12.99 10.96
N ALA A 113 6.81 -12.67 10.86
CA ALA A 113 6.15 -12.50 9.58
C ALA A 113 6.25 -11.05 9.12
N LEU A 114 6.83 -10.81 7.96
CA LEU A 114 6.80 -9.51 7.31
C LEU A 114 5.61 -9.42 6.37
N TYR A 115 4.94 -8.28 6.41
CA TYR A 115 3.81 -8.02 5.54
C TYR A 115 3.73 -6.54 5.15
N LYS A 116 3.14 -6.29 4.01
CA LYS A 116 2.76 -4.96 3.56
C LYS A 116 1.41 -4.60 4.17
N ALA A 117 1.35 -3.49 4.87
CA ALA A 117 0.12 -3.03 5.47
C ALA A 117 -0.69 -2.14 4.52
N SER A 118 -2.00 -2.17 4.65
CA SER A 118 -2.90 -1.21 4.02
C SER A 118 -2.82 0.14 4.71
N PRO A 119 -3.07 1.26 4.01
CA PRO A 119 -3.20 2.56 4.67
C PRO A 119 -4.39 2.57 5.65
N ILE A 120 -4.31 3.45 6.63
CA ILE A 120 -5.43 3.69 7.56
C ILE A 120 -6.61 4.23 6.76
N VAL A 121 -7.81 3.71 7.02
CA VAL A 121 -9.05 4.18 6.39
C VAL A 121 -9.35 5.60 6.85
N LEU A 122 -9.36 6.54 5.92
CA LEU A 122 -9.68 7.95 6.19
C LEU A 122 -11.21 8.13 6.27
N LYS A 123 -11.68 8.76 7.34
CA LYS A 123 -13.10 8.98 7.60
C LYS A 123 -13.44 10.44 7.89
N ASP A 124 -12.48 11.20 8.42
CA ASP A 124 -12.66 12.56 8.90
C ASP A 124 -11.55 13.46 8.36
N SER A 125 -11.83 14.76 8.28
CA SER A 125 -10.84 15.78 7.90
C SER A 125 -9.67 15.91 8.88
N LYS A 126 -9.81 15.41 10.12
CA LYS A 126 -8.76 15.41 11.13
C LYS A 126 -7.82 14.21 11.05
N ASP A 127 -8.17 13.20 10.26
CA ASP A 127 -7.34 12.01 10.10
C ASP A 127 -5.97 12.39 9.52
N GLU A 128 -4.94 11.71 9.98
CA GLU A 128 -3.59 11.90 9.47
C GLU A 128 -3.35 11.02 8.25
N ILE A 129 -2.66 11.60 7.27
CA ILE A 129 -2.22 10.90 6.06
C ILE A 129 -0.74 10.59 6.23
N ASP A 130 -0.43 9.29 6.26
CA ASP A 130 0.92 8.77 6.42
C ASP A 130 1.56 8.49 5.05
N ILE A 131 1.95 9.57 4.37
CA ILE A 131 2.77 9.53 3.15
C ILE A 131 3.90 10.55 3.24
N PRO A 132 5.06 10.31 2.60
CA PRO A 132 6.12 11.31 2.47
C PRO A 132 5.64 12.57 1.76
N ASP A 133 6.11 13.74 2.19
CA ASP A 133 5.75 15.03 1.58
C ASP A 133 6.05 15.07 0.08
N ALA A 134 7.11 14.41 -0.37
CA ALA A 134 7.46 14.30 -1.79
C ALA A 134 6.36 13.63 -2.65
N MET A 135 5.42 12.91 -2.05
CA MET A 135 4.32 12.23 -2.75
C MET A 135 3.04 13.06 -2.84
N ILE A 136 2.99 14.24 -2.23
CA ILE A 136 1.80 15.08 -2.19
C ILE A 136 1.36 15.49 -3.61
N ASP A 137 2.31 15.89 -4.45
CA ASP A 137 2.00 16.30 -5.84
C ASP A 137 1.46 15.12 -6.67
N ALA A 138 1.99 13.92 -6.47
CA ALA A 138 1.45 12.72 -7.10
C ALA A 138 0.02 12.43 -6.60
N LEU A 139 -0.23 12.54 -5.29
CA LEU A 139 -1.57 12.40 -4.72
C LEU A 139 -2.55 13.43 -5.32
N LEU A 140 -2.17 14.70 -5.41
CA LEU A 140 -3.00 15.75 -6.01
C LEU A 140 -3.28 15.49 -7.49
N CYS A 141 -2.32 14.94 -8.25
CA CYS A 141 -2.56 14.55 -9.63
C CYS A 141 -3.54 13.38 -9.74
N TYR A 142 -3.44 12.39 -8.86
CA TYR A 142 -4.41 11.29 -8.81
C TYR A 142 -5.82 11.80 -8.46
N ILE A 143 -5.94 12.72 -7.50
CA ILE A 143 -7.22 13.35 -7.13
C ILE A 143 -7.79 14.11 -8.34
N GLY A 144 -6.97 14.90 -9.06
CA GLY A 144 -7.37 15.59 -10.28
C GLY A 144 -7.88 14.62 -11.35
N TYR A 145 -7.18 13.50 -11.57
CA TYR A 145 -7.65 12.42 -12.44
C TYR A 145 -9.05 11.96 -12.06
N MET A 146 -9.28 11.63 -10.78
CA MET A 146 -10.57 11.12 -10.31
C MET A 146 -11.69 12.16 -10.40
N ILE A 147 -11.42 13.42 -10.08
CA ILE A 147 -12.38 14.52 -10.18
C ILE A 147 -12.81 14.70 -11.64
N HIS A 148 -11.87 14.78 -12.58
CA HIS A 148 -12.18 15.02 -13.98
C HIS A 148 -12.76 13.78 -14.68
N SER A 149 -12.42 12.56 -14.25
CA SER A 149 -13.01 11.34 -14.80
C SER A 149 -14.51 11.21 -14.51
N THR A 150 -14.96 11.69 -13.36
CA THR A 150 -16.39 11.71 -13.01
C THR A 150 -17.16 12.77 -13.81
N VAL A 151 -16.54 13.91 -14.13
CA VAL A 151 -17.16 15.00 -14.89
C VAL A 151 -17.25 14.66 -16.39
N THR A 152 -16.21 14.06 -16.98
CA THR A 152 -16.20 13.71 -18.41
C THR A 152 -17.20 12.62 -18.77
N SER A 153 -17.61 11.78 -17.83
CA SER A 153 -18.68 10.80 -18.05
C SER A 153 -20.02 11.46 -18.40
N TYR A 154 -20.21 12.74 -18.09
CA TYR A 154 -21.42 13.51 -18.40
C TYR A 154 -21.31 14.35 -19.67
N THR A 155 -20.12 14.57 -20.22
CA THR A 155 -19.92 15.51 -21.34
C THR A 155 -19.49 14.88 -22.66
N SER A 156 -19.30 13.57 -22.74
CA SER A 156 -18.78 12.87 -23.94
C SER A 156 -19.81 12.71 -25.09
N ILE A 157 -20.81 13.60 -25.22
CA ILE A 157 -21.79 13.56 -26.32
C ILE A 157 -21.30 14.33 -27.57
N ASN A 158 -20.22 15.10 -27.49
CA ASN A 158 -19.72 15.87 -28.64
C ASN A 158 -18.34 15.38 -29.09
N GLY A 159 -18.31 14.32 -29.88
CA GLY A 159 -17.22 13.67 -30.62
C GLY A 159 -15.98 14.46 -31.04
N ARG A 160 -15.24 15.09 -30.13
CA ARG A 160 -13.88 15.57 -30.35
C ARG A 160 -12.88 14.67 -29.61
N SER A 161 -12.05 13.97 -30.37
CA SER A 161 -10.89 13.21 -29.87
C SER A 161 -9.79 14.19 -29.42
N GLY A 162 -9.93 14.75 -28.24
CA GLY A 162 -8.87 15.45 -27.52
C GLY A 162 -8.51 14.67 -26.29
N THR A 163 -7.25 14.70 -25.87
CA THR A 163 -6.81 14.16 -24.58
C THR A 163 -7.64 14.80 -23.48
N SER A 164 -8.37 14.02 -22.70
CA SER A 164 -9.21 14.56 -21.63
C SER A 164 -8.34 15.15 -20.50
N GLU A 165 -8.86 16.13 -19.76
CA GLU A 165 -8.16 16.65 -18.57
C GLU A 165 -7.84 15.51 -17.57
N SER A 166 -8.73 14.55 -17.47
CA SER A 166 -8.53 13.33 -16.68
C SER A 166 -7.25 12.59 -17.13
N ASP A 167 -7.08 12.34 -18.44
CA ASP A 167 -5.91 11.66 -18.98
C ASP A 167 -4.62 12.44 -18.70
N LEU A 168 -4.66 13.77 -18.83
CA LEU A 168 -3.51 14.64 -18.54
C LEU A 168 -3.08 14.53 -17.08
N TYR A 169 -4.03 14.52 -16.13
CA TYR A 169 -3.72 14.34 -14.71
C TYR A 169 -3.18 12.94 -14.42
N TYR A 170 -3.72 11.91 -15.06
CA TYR A 170 -3.23 10.55 -14.90
C TYR A 170 -1.80 10.38 -15.44
N GLN A 171 -1.49 10.96 -16.61
CA GLN A 171 -0.13 10.94 -17.15
C GLN A 171 0.86 11.68 -16.23
N LYS A 172 0.47 12.84 -15.67
CA LYS A 172 1.29 13.56 -14.68
C LYS A 172 1.51 12.71 -13.42
N PHE A 173 0.47 12.04 -12.92
CA PHE A 173 0.59 11.11 -11.80
C PHE A 173 1.63 10.01 -12.07
N LEU A 174 1.56 9.36 -13.25
CA LEU A 174 2.51 8.32 -13.63
C LEU A 174 3.95 8.87 -13.74
N THR A 175 4.12 10.04 -14.32
CA THR A 175 5.44 10.69 -14.44
C THR A 175 6.03 10.97 -13.05
N LEU A 176 5.27 11.59 -12.14
CA LEU A 176 5.72 11.86 -10.78
C LEU A 176 6.04 10.58 -10.01
N CYS A 177 5.24 9.52 -10.18
CA CYS A 177 5.57 8.23 -9.58
C CYS A 177 6.88 7.66 -10.11
N ASN A 178 7.15 7.75 -11.41
CA ASN A 178 8.43 7.29 -11.99
C ASN A 178 9.61 8.11 -11.46
N ASP A 179 9.46 9.43 -11.34
CA ASP A 179 10.50 10.30 -10.78
C ASP A 179 10.81 9.92 -9.31
N LEU A 180 9.77 9.64 -8.52
CA LEU A 180 9.92 9.17 -7.14
C LEU A 180 10.62 7.80 -7.07
N GLU A 181 10.31 6.87 -7.99
CA GLU A 181 11.01 5.59 -8.08
C GLU A 181 12.51 5.80 -8.39
N MET A 182 12.84 6.71 -9.30
CA MET A 182 14.23 7.06 -9.63
C MET A 182 14.96 7.72 -8.46
N GLN A 183 14.25 8.45 -7.60
CA GLN A 183 14.78 9.04 -6.35
C GLN A 183 14.95 8.02 -5.21
N GLY A 184 14.61 6.75 -5.44
CA GLY A 184 14.81 5.66 -4.49
C GLY A 184 13.65 5.41 -3.53
N PHE A 185 12.48 6.01 -3.73
CA PHE A 185 11.31 5.74 -2.90
C PHE A 185 10.75 4.31 -3.06
N LYS A 186 11.07 3.63 -4.16
CA LYS A 186 10.75 2.21 -4.32
C LYS A 186 11.93 1.39 -3.83
N ILE A 187 11.93 1.07 -2.55
CA ILE A 187 12.91 0.14 -1.98
C ILE A 187 12.63 -1.26 -2.54
N PRO A 188 13.58 -1.89 -3.25
CA PRO A 188 13.41 -3.26 -3.68
C PRO A 188 13.27 -4.14 -2.44
N LEU A 189 12.21 -4.95 -2.38
CA LEU A 189 12.00 -5.94 -1.34
C LEU A 189 12.89 -7.15 -1.63
N ASN A 190 14.21 -7.02 -1.40
CA ASN A 190 15.11 -8.15 -1.43
C ASN A 190 15.31 -8.69 0.00
N SER A 191 15.71 -9.96 0.10
CA SER A 191 15.88 -10.65 1.39
C SER A 191 16.87 -9.94 2.32
N GLU A 192 17.89 -9.26 1.79
CA GLU A 192 18.88 -8.53 2.58
C GLU A 192 18.30 -7.29 3.27
N SER A 193 17.54 -6.47 2.54
CA SER A 193 16.89 -5.27 3.12
C SER A 193 15.81 -5.64 4.14
N LEU A 194 15.09 -6.72 3.91
CA LEU A 194 14.08 -7.21 4.86
C LEU A 194 14.72 -7.78 6.14
N SER A 195 15.87 -8.48 6.03
CA SER A 195 16.58 -8.99 7.20
C SER A 195 17.10 -7.88 8.12
N VAL A 196 17.46 -6.72 7.57
CA VAL A 196 17.87 -5.54 8.35
C VAL A 196 16.69 -4.96 9.13
N ILE A 197 15.50 -4.93 8.53
CA ILE A 197 14.27 -4.46 9.21
C ILE A 197 13.96 -5.35 10.41
N VAL A 198 14.09 -6.68 10.27
CA VAL A 198 13.87 -7.62 11.39
C VAL A 198 14.92 -7.49 12.48
N LYS A 199 16.20 -7.30 12.13
CA LYS A 199 17.31 -7.20 13.09
C LYS A 199 17.43 -5.83 13.76
N GLY A 200 16.96 -4.78 13.14
CA GLY A 200 17.12 -3.40 13.61
C GLY A 200 16.13 -2.94 14.69
N TYR A 201 15.12 -3.75 15.03
CA TYR A 201 14.02 -3.41 15.94
C TYR A 201 13.76 -4.46 17.02
N ILE A 202 14.77 -5.23 17.39
CA ILE A 202 14.71 -6.15 18.53
C ILE A 202 15.43 -5.54 19.73
#